data_8483e9f2748eeb10a0b9a43b3eaefa36
#
_entry.id   8483e9f2748eeb10a0b9a43b3eaefa36
#
_cell.length_a   1.000
_cell.length_b   1.000
_cell.length_c   1.000
_cell.angle_alpha   90.00
_cell.angle_beta   90.00
_cell.angle_gamma   90.00
#
_symmetry.space_group_name_H-M   'P 1'
#
loop_
_entity.id
_entity.type
_entity.pdbx_description
1 polymer ?
#
loop_
_entity_poly.entity_id
_entity_poly.type
_entity_poly.pdbx_seq_one_letter_code
_entity_poly.pdbx_strand_id
1 'polypeptide(L)'
;SDSELSFPSRFSDSVRAVSVRGEAYFEVRHGEVPFVVRVNDAEIKVYGTKFNVRAYTEKRVAAVLVEGSIGVEYRGYNVMMRPNELCRVDNINGDISTERVDVSKYIAWTESMFMFERDRLQDIVSELSRWYGIEIVMENKTLQDRTITAFFERSVPMDEIMTTIEQTINVRITKEEGRYVIR
;
A
#
# COMPACT_ATOMS: atom_id res chain seq x y z
N SER A 1 -4.67 8.88 0.63
CA SER A 1 -5.99 9.03 -0.04
C SER A 1 -6.75 7.72 -0.01
N ASP A 2 -8.09 7.76 -0.13
CA ASP A 2 -9.01 6.60 -0.16
C ASP A 2 -8.81 5.61 0.99
N SER A 3 -8.50 6.10 2.19
CA SER A 3 -8.26 5.27 3.35
C SER A 3 -9.21 5.61 4.48
N GLU A 4 -9.65 4.57 5.18
CA GLU A 4 -10.56 4.64 6.31
C GLU A 4 -9.99 3.84 7.48
N LEU A 5 -10.02 4.46 8.69
CA LEU A 5 -9.65 3.82 9.95
C LEU A 5 -10.86 3.87 10.89
N SER A 6 -11.36 2.70 11.26
CA SER A 6 -12.45 2.56 12.23
C SER A 6 -11.91 2.02 13.54
N PHE A 7 -12.30 2.67 14.65
CA PHE A 7 -11.90 2.26 16.00
C PHE A 7 -12.99 2.61 17.01
N PRO A 8 -13.08 1.90 18.16
CA PRO A 8 -14.06 2.19 19.19
C PRO A 8 -13.71 3.47 19.93
N SER A 9 -14.69 4.16 20.50
CA SER A 9 -14.48 5.35 21.35
C SER A 9 -13.62 5.05 22.60
N ARG A 10 -13.60 3.80 23.04
CA ARG A 10 -12.75 3.28 24.12
C ARG A 10 -12.33 1.85 23.79
N PHE A 11 -11.04 1.57 23.89
CA PHE A 11 -10.52 0.20 23.78
C PHE A 11 -10.91 -0.64 24.99
N SER A 12 -11.01 -1.94 24.80
CA SER A 12 -11.20 -2.88 25.90
C SER A 12 -9.90 -3.08 26.70
N ASP A 13 -10.02 -3.65 27.90
CA ASP A 13 -8.86 -3.96 28.74
C ASP A 13 -8.06 -5.15 28.19
N SER A 14 -8.61 -5.92 27.25
CA SER A 14 -8.00 -7.12 26.70
C SER A 14 -7.42 -6.96 25.28
N VAL A 15 -7.93 -5.98 24.50
CA VAL A 15 -7.48 -5.75 23.11
C VAL A 15 -7.74 -4.31 22.67
N ARG A 16 -6.79 -3.75 21.93
CA ARG A 16 -6.91 -2.48 21.20
C ARG A 16 -7.14 -2.77 19.73
N ALA A 17 -8.38 -3.00 19.33
CA ALA A 17 -8.71 -3.39 17.96
C ALA A 17 -9.14 -2.20 17.10
N VAL A 18 -8.63 -2.15 15.87
CA VAL A 18 -9.02 -1.19 14.83
C VAL A 18 -9.28 -1.93 13.51
N SER A 19 -10.03 -1.31 12.60
CA SER A 19 -10.21 -1.83 11.24
C SER A 19 -9.71 -0.83 10.22
N VAL A 20 -9.06 -1.32 9.17
CA VAL A 20 -8.46 -0.52 8.10
C VAL A 20 -9.00 -0.93 6.74
N ARG A 21 -9.31 0.09 5.92
CA ARG A 21 -9.47 -0.01 4.48
C ARG A 21 -8.54 1.04 3.84
N GLY A 22 -7.84 0.68 2.75
CA GLY A 22 -6.87 1.56 2.13
C GLY A 22 -5.46 1.35 2.66
N GLU A 23 -4.76 2.40 3.06
CA GLU A 23 -3.38 2.33 3.55
C GLU A 23 -3.21 3.14 4.82
N ALA A 24 -2.54 2.54 5.81
CA ALA A 24 -2.23 3.18 7.07
C ALA A 24 -0.85 2.74 7.60
N TYR A 25 -0.09 3.71 8.11
CA TYR A 25 1.14 3.46 8.84
C TYR A 25 0.86 3.58 10.34
N PHE A 26 1.34 2.61 11.11
CA PHE A 26 1.12 2.53 12.54
C PHE A 26 2.44 2.61 13.30
N GLU A 27 2.46 3.47 14.31
CA GLU A 27 3.46 3.47 15.38
C GLU A 27 2.77 3.09 16.69
N VAL A 28 2.83 1.81 17.03
CA VAL A 28 2.17 1.28 18.21
C VAL A 28 3.12 1.30 19.38
N ARG A 29 2.75 2.03 20.46
CA ARG A 29 3.52 2.01 21.71
C ARG A 29 3.49 0.62 22.35
N HIS A 30 4.64 0.20 22.85
CA HIS A 30 4.76 -1.08 23.56
C HIS A 30 3.79 -1.14 24.74
N GLY A 31 3.18 -2.31 24.96
CA GLY A 31 2.25 -2.56 26.05
C GLY A 31 1.82 -4.02 26.12
N GLU A 32 1.30 -4.42 27.28
CA GLU A 32 0.86 -5.80 27.54
C GLU A 32 -0.44 -6.13 26.78
N VAL A 33 -1.31 -5.12 26.54
CA VAL A 33 -2.54 -5.29 25.79
C VAL A 33 -2.23 -5.25 24.30
N PRO A 34 -2.56 -6.31 23.53
CA PRO A 34 -2.29 -6.36 22.12
C PRO A 34 -3.05 -5.29 21.33
N PHE A 35 -2.39 -4.77 20.29
CA PHE A 35 -3.03 -3.96 19.26
C PHE A 35 -3.29 -4.85 18.05
N VAL A 36 -4.54 -4.85 17.57
CA VAL A 36 -4.99 -5.70 16.47
C VAL A 36 -5.55 -4.84 15.36
N VAL A 37 -4.99 -4.97 14.17
CA VAL A 37 -5.54 -4.38 12.95
C VAL A 37 -6.30 -5.44 12.19
N ARG A 38 -7.61 -5.22 12.05
CA ARG A 38 -8.48 -6.05 11.21
C ARG A 38 -8.54 -5.47 9.81
N VAL A 39 -8.25 -6.31 8.84
CA VAL A 39 -8.20 -5.90 7.44
C VAL A 39 -8.64 -7.05 6.55
N ASN A 40 -9.78 -6.89 5.88
CA ASN A 40 -10.47 -7.97 5.17
C ASN A 40 -10.63 -9.21 6.08
N ASP A 41 -10.17 -10.39 5.60
CA ASP A 41 -10.21 -11.65 6.37
C ASP A 41 -8.94 -11.87 7.24
N ALA A 42 -8.04 -10.89 7.33
CA ALA A 42 -6.80 -11.01 8.09
C ALA A 42 -6.82 -10.20 9.38
N GLU A 43 -6.15 -10.70 10.41
CA GLU A 43 -5.84 -9.98 11.64
C GLU A 43 -4.32 -9.82 11.79
N ILE A 44 -3.88 -8.60 12.06
CA ILE A 44 -2.47 -8.23 12.29
C ILE A 44 -2.33 -7.87 13.76
N LYS A 45 -1.61 -8.69 14.53
CA LYS A 45 -1.45 -8.54 15.98
C LYS A 45 -0.04 -8.09 16.35
N VAL A 46 0.04 -7.03 17.17
CA VAL A 46 1.31 -6.44 17.62
C VAL A 46 1.25 -6.01 19.09
N TYR A 47 2.42 -5.84 19.70
CA TYR A 47 2.56 -5.36 21.10
C TYR A 47 3.35 -4.05 21.22
N GLY A 48 4.09 -3.65 20.18
CA GLY A 48 4.91 -2.45 20.12
C GLY A 48 5.72 -2.49 18.83
N THR A 49 5.22 -1.82 17.78
CA THR A 49 5.67 -2.13 16.42
C THR A 49 5.42 -0.94 15.52
N LYS A 50 6.34 -0.72 14.56
CA LYS A 50 6.14 0.20 13.44
C LYS A 50 5.93 -0.60 12.17
N PHE A 51 4.81 -0.36 11.49
CA PHE A 51 4.45 -1.12 10.30
C PHE A 51 3.46 -0.38 9.40
N ASN A 52 3.47 -0.74 8.13
CA ASN A 52 2.50 -0.25 7.15
C ASN A 52 1.54 -1.38 6.74
N VAL A 53 0.27 -1.05 6.59
CA VAL A 53 -0.76 -1.96 6.07
C VAL A 53 -1.40 -1.33 4.85
N ARG A 54 -1.53 -2.10 3.76
CA ARG A 54 -2.15 -1.66 2.51
C ARG A 54 -3.20 -2.66 2.05
N ALA A 55 -4.45 -2.21 1.94
CA ALA A 55 -5.62 -3.01 1.55
C ALA A 55 -6.68 -2.14 0.85
N TYR A 56 -6.36 -1.64 -0.34
CA TYR A 56 -7.29 -0.85 -1.16
C TYR A 56 -8.40 -1.69 -1.80
N THR A 57 -8.23 -3.00 -1.82
CA THR A 57 -9.21 -3.94 -2.35
C THR A 57 -9.43 -5.08 -1.38
N GLU A 58 -10.60 -5.71 -1.43
CA GLU A 58 -10.89 -6.92 -0.66
C GLU A 58 -10.04 -8.13 -1.10
N LYS A 59 -9.39 -8.04 -2.27
CA LYS A 59 -8.65 -9.14 -2.87
C LYS A 59 -7.26 -9.34 -2.28
N ARG A 60 -6.61 -8.28 -1.80
CA ARG A 60 -5.22 -8.33 -1.35
C ARG A 60 -4.96 -7.46 -0.14
N VAL A 61 -4.19 -8.02 0.79
CA VAL A 61 -3.61 -7.29 1.92
C VAL A 61 -2.10 -7.38 1.84
N ALA A 62 -1.42 -6.29 2.13
CA ALA A 62 0.02 -6.25 2.29
C ALA A 62 0.36 -5.61 3.63
N ALA A 63 1.17 -6.27 4.43
CA ALA A 63 1.71 -5.72 5.68
C ALA A 63 3.23 -5.69 5.60
N VAL A 64 3.85 -4.54 5.90
CA VAL A 64 5.31 -4.37 5.90
C VAL A 64 5.77 -4.00 7.29
N LEU A 65 6.69 -4.79 7.83
CA LEU A 65 7.23 -4.59 9.18
C LEU A 65 8.51 -3.75 9.13
N VAL A 66 8.49 -2.61 9.81
CA VAL A 66 9.65 -1.71 9.95
C VAL A 66 10.43 -2.03 11.21
N GLU A 67 9.74 -2.09 12.36
CA GLU A 67 10.36 -2.30 13.68
C GLU A 67 9.45 -3.13 14.59
N GLY A 68 10.03 -4.03 15.40
CA GLY A 68 9.30 -4.89 16.34
C GLY A 68 8.97 -6.26 15.78
N SER A 69 7.77 -6.75 16.02
CA SER A 69 7.28 -8.05 15.53
C SER A 69 5.79 -8.00 15.22
N ILE A 70 5.37 -8.74 14.21
CA ILE A 70 3.96 -8.88 13.79
C ILE A 70 3.59 -10.36 13.72
N GLY A 71 2.42 -10.71 14.28
CA GLY A 71 1.71 -11.93 13.95
C GLY A 71 0.59 -11.62 12.96
N VAL A 72 0.58 -12.27 11.80
CA VAL A 72 -0.51 -12.20 10.82
C VAL A 72 -1.30 -13.49 10.89
N GLU A 73 -2.58 -13.39 11.24
CA GLU A 73 -3.52 -14.51 11.23
C GLU A 73 -4.45 -14.39 10.02
N TYR A 74 -4.55 -15.46 9.24
CA TYR A 74 -5.40 -15.53 8.07
C TYR A 74 -5.91 -16.96 7.86
N ARG A 75 -7.23 -17.17 7.93
CA ARG A 75 -7.91 -18.47 7.70
C ARG A 75 -7.26 -19.64 8.45
N GLY A 76 -6.82 -19.42 9.70
CA GLY A 76 -6.17 -20.41 10.55
C GLY A 76 -4.65 -20.57 10.33
N TYR A 77 -4.09 -19.89 9.33
CA TYR A 77 -2.63 -19.75 9.19
C TYR A 77 -2.14 -18.63 10.11
N ASN A 78 -0.98 -18.85 10.73
CA ASN A 78 -0.34 -17.85 11.58
C ASN A 78 1.11 -17.65 11.11
N VAL A 79 1.44 -16.42 10.72
CA VAL A 79 2.76 -16.06 10.20
C VAL A 79 3.38 -15.01 11.09
N MET A 80 4.58 -15.27 11.60
CA MET A 80 5.38 -14.30 12.36
C MET A 80 6.36 -13.59 11.44
N MET A 81 6.28 -12.25 11.40
CA MET A 81 7.17 -11.41 10.61
C MET A 81 8.32 -10.84 11.42
N ARG A 82 9.44 -10.64 10.76
CA ARG A 82 10.64 -9.93 11.23
C ARG A 82 10.77 -8.57 10.51
N PRO A 83 11.53 -7.61 11.08
CA PRO A 83 11.82 -6.36 10.39
C PRO A 83 12.38 -6.58 8.97
N ASN A 84 11.96 -5.70 8.04
CA ASN A 84 12.23 -5.78 6.61
C ASN A 84 11.55 -6.95 5.90
N GLU A 85 10.45 -7.43 6.42
CA GLU A 85 9.59 -8.41 5.74
C GLU A 85 8.27 -7.77 5.32
N LEU A 86 7.80 -8.22 4.17
CA LEU A 86 6.47 -7.97 3.60
C LEU A 86 5.70 -9.27 3.65
N CYS A 87 4.54 -9.25 4.28
CA CYS A 87 3.53 -10.31 4.21
C CYS A 87 2.45 -9.91 3.20
N ARG A 88 2.15 -10.81 2.27
CA ARG A 88 1.00 -10.68 1.34
C ARG A 88 -0.02 -11.74 1.64
N VAL A 89 -1.28 -11.32 1.71
CA VAL A 89 -2.45 -12.19 1.75
C VAL A 89 -3.22 -11.98 0.45
N ASP A 90 -3.45 -13.06 -0.29
CA ASP A 90 -4.29 -13.08 -1.49
C ASP A 90 -5.61 -13.77 -1.17
N ASN A 91 -6.68 -12.98 -1.00
CA ASN A 91 -8.01 -13.47 -0.65
C ASN A 91 -8.69 -14.24 -1.79
N ILE A 92 -8.20 -14.12 -3.04
CA ILE A 92 -8.74 -14.83 -4.20
C ILE A 92 -8.29 -16.29 -4.14
N ASN A 93 -6.98 -16.51 -3.98
CA ASN A 93 -6.39 -17.85 -3.99
C ASN A 93 -6.32 -18.47 -2.59
N GLY A 94 -6.50 -17.67 -1.54
CA GLY A 94 -6.36 -18.10 -0.16
C GLY A 94 -4.90 -18.22 0.30
N ASP A 95 -3.97 -17.60 -0.41
CA ASP A 95 -2.54 -17.71 -0.15
C ASP A 95 -2.04 -16.65 0.83
N ILE A 96 -1.06 -17.03 1.65
CA ILE A 96 -0.27 -16.12 2.48
C ILE A 96 1.21 -16.38 2.22
N SER A 97 1.98 -15.31 2.01
CA SER A 97 3.41 -15.39 1.73
C SER A 97 4.18 -14.27 2.39
N THR A 98 5.46 -14.52 2.69
CA THR A 98 6.39 -13.50 3.20
C THR A 98 7.63 -13.43 2.33
N GLU A 99 8.15 -12.23 2.17
CA GLU A 99 9.42 -11.98 1.48
C GLU A 99 10.18 -10.83 2.14
N ARG A 100 11.49 -10.81 1.98
CA ARG A 100 12.32 -9.71 2.46
C ARG A 100 12.32 -8.56 1.47
N VAL A 101 12.13 -7.34 1.97
CA VAL A 101 11.99 -6.13 1.15
C VAL A 101 12.80 -4.97 1.72
N ASP A 102 13.05 -3.96 0.87
CA ASP A 102 13.39 -2.62 1.34
C ASP A 102 12.13 -1.91 1.80
N VAL A 103 12.04 -1.62 3.10
CA VAL A 103 10.84 -0.99 3.69
C VAL A 103 10.67 0.46 3.27
N SER A 104 11.75 1.16 2.89
CA SER A 104 11.72 2.58 2.50
C SER A 104 10.68 2.84 1.40
N LYS A 105 10.60 1.94 0.43
CA LYS A 105 9.61 1.98 -0.64
C LYS A 105 8.16 2.02 -0.14
N TYR A 106 7.86 1.23 0.89
CA TYR A 106 6.50 1.06 1.40
C TYR A 106 6.06 2.16 2.37
N ILE A 107 7.03 2.91 2.91
CA ILE A 107 6.77 4.00 3.85
C ILE A 107 7.13 5.38 3.31
N ALA A 108 7.66 5.50 2.09
CA ALA A 108 8.03 6.76 1.44
C ALA A 108 6.90 7.80 1.46
N TRP A 109 5.66 7.34 1.41
CA TRP A 109 4.49 8.20 1.46
C TRP A 109 4.34 8.96 2.80
N THR A 110 4.90 8.44 3.90
CA THR A 110 4.92 9.13 5.19
C THR A 110 5.86 10.34 5.17
N GLU A 111 6.81 10.36 4.22
CA GLU A 111 7.75 11.45 3.95
C GLU A 111 7.32 12.29 2.73
N SER A 112 6.06 12.19 2.32
CA SER A 112 5.49 12.89 1.18
C SER A 112 6.18 12.58 -0.17
N MET A 113 6.65 11.34 -0.33
CA MET A 113 7.29 10.86 -1.55
C MET A 113 6.47 9.78 -2.25
N PHE A 114 6.55 9.75 -3.57
CA PHE A 114 6.32 8.57 -4.39
C PHE A 114 7.66 7.91 -4.66
N MET A 115 7.76 6.63 -4.38
CA MET A 115 8.95 5.83 -4.64
C MET A 115 8.59 4.59 -5.43
N PHE A 116 8.87 4.64 -6.72
CA PHE A 116 8.63 3.54 -7.65
C PHE A 116 9.97 2.90 -8.01
N GLU A 117 10.12 1.62 -7.73
CA GLU A 117 11.33 0.84 -8.04
C GLU A 117 10.96 -0.40 -8.83
N ARG A 118 11.11 -0.31 -10.16
CA ARG A 118 10.69 -1.37 -11.08
C ARG A 118 9.22 -1.77 -10.88
N ASP A 119 8.39 -0.79 -10.52
CA ASP A 119 6.96 -1.00 -10.37
C ASP A 119 6.27 -1.02 -11.73
N ARG A 120 5.24 -1.87 -11.84
CA ARG A 120 4.46 -1.97 -13.07
C ARG A 120 3.66 -0.68 -13.29
N LEU A 121 3.59 -0.25 -14.54
CA LEU A 121 2.88 0.98 -14.91
C LEU A 121 1.43 0.99 -14.39
N GLN A 122 0.74 -0.14 -14.41
CA GLN A 122 -0.63 -0.22 -13.86
C GLN A 122 -0.72 0.07 -12.36
N ASP A 123 0.29 -0.33 -11.58
CA ASP A 123 0.32 -0.09 -10.14
C ASP A 123 0.65 1.38 -9.85
N ILE A 124 1.60 1.98 -10.61
CA ILE A 124 1.94 3.40 -10.59
C ILE A 124 0.72 4.26 -10.93
N VAL A 125 0.07 3.98 -12.05
CA VAL A 125 -1.15 4.66 -12.51
C VAL A 125 -2.25 4.61 -11.46
N SER A 126 -2.47 3.44 -10.86
CA SER A 126 -3.46 3.24 -9.80
C SER A 126 -3.15 4.07 -8.55
N GLU A 127 -1.88 4.22 -8.18
CA GLU A 127 -1.46 5.02 -7.03
C GLU A 127 -1.60 6.51 -7.31
N LEU A 128 -1.12 6.98 -8.47
CA LEU A 128 -1.25 8.38 -8.89
C LEU A 128 -2.71 8.80 -9.02
N SER A 129 -3.54 7.96 -9.65
CA SER A 129 -4.99 8.20 -9.80
C SER A 129 -5.67 8.41 -8.43
N ARG A 130 -5.38 7.56 -7.44
CA ARG A 130 -5.91 7.72 -6.08
C ARG A 130 -5.42 8.98 -5.38
N TRP A 131 -4.14 9.33 -5.56
CA TRP A 131 -3.57 10.50 -4.87
C TRP A 131 -4.11 11.80 -5.40
N TYR A 132 -4.15 11.95 -6.73
CA TYR A 132 -4.60 13.18 -7.38
C TYR A 132 -6.12 13.25 -7.59
N GLY A 133 -6.84 12.15 -7.41
CA GLY A 133 -8.28 12.08 -7.68
C GLY A 133 -8.62 12.24 -9.18
N ILE A 134 -7.69 11.84 -10.07
CA ILE A 134 -7.81 11.98 -11.52
C ILE A 134 -7.80 10.61 -12.17
N GLU A 135 -8.72 10.35 -13.08
CA GLU A 135 -8.76 9.12 -13.85
C GLU A 135 -7.58 9.04 -14.83
N ILE A 136 -6.91 7.89 -14.87
CA ILE A 136 -5.86 7.57 -15.84
C ILE A 136 -6.24 6.28 -16.56
N VAL A 137 -6.44 6.36 -17.87
CA VAL A 137 -6.84 5.24 -18.71
C VAL A 137 -5.64 4.75 -19.52
N MET A 138 -5.38 3.46 -19.52
CA MET A 138 -4.42 2.81 -20.42
C MET A 138 -5.18 2.13 -21.55
N GLU A 139 -5.18 2.71 -22.75
CA GLU A 139 -5.78 2.10 -23.93
C GLU A 139 -4.97 0.90 -24.40
N ASN A 140 -3.65 1.01 -24.37
CA ASN A 140 -2.76 -0.09 -24.73
C ASN A 140 -2.46 -0.98 -23.50
N LYS A 141 -3.15 -2.11 -23.41
CA LYS A 141 -3.01 -3.06 -22.29
C LYS A 141 -1.62 -3.71 -22.21
N THR A 142 -0.83 -3.72 -23.29
CA THR A 142 0.52 -4.27 -23.25
C THR A 142 1.49 -3.45 -22.42
N LEU A 143 1.15 -2.20 -22.13
CA LEU A 143 1.94 -1.31 -21.28
C LEU A 143 1.77 -1.58 -19.77
N GLN A 144 0.73 -2.34 -19.37
CA GLN A 144 0.38 -2.55 -17.98
C GLN A 144 1.53 -3.15 -17.14
N ASP A 145 2.26 -4.10 -17.70
CA ASP A 145 3.36 -4.80 -17.05
C ASP A 145 4.74 -4.14 -17.25
N ARG A 146 4.77 -3.02 -17.98
CA ARG A 146 6.00 -2.27 -18.17
C ARG A 146 6.45 -1.67 -16.87
N THR A 147 7.72 -1.83 -16.50
CA THR A 147 8.24 -1.37 -15.21
C THR A 147 8.96 -0.04 -15.32
N ILE A 148 8.76 0.83 -14.32
CA ILE A 148 9.39 2.14 -14.21
C ILE A 148 10.06 2.25 -12.84
N THR A 149 11.22 2.94 -12.80
CA THR A 149 11.83 3.44 -11.59
C THR A 149 11.80 4.96 -11.64
N ALA A 150 11.13 5.57 -10.66
CA ALA A 150 10.99 7.02 -10.56
C ALA A 150 10.71 7.45 -9.12
N PHE A 151 11.15 8.66 -8.79
CA PHE A 151 10.96 9.28 -7.47
C PHE A 151 10.35 10.66 -7.67
N PHE A 152 9.26 10.96 -6.98
CA PHE A 152 8.62 12.26 -7.04
C PHE A 152 8.21 12.72 -5.65
N GLU A 153 8.33 13.98 -5.36
CA GLU A 153 7.62 14.57 -4.24
C GLU A 153 6.11 14.56 -4.54
N ARG A 154 5.29 14.33 -3.53
CA ARG A 154 3.82 14.32 -3.68
C ARG A 154 3.22 15.71 -3.94
N SER A 155 4.04 16.76 -3.82
CA SER A 155 3.72 18.14 -4.18
C SER A 155 3.83 18.42 -5.69
N VAL A 156 4.52 17.58 -6.45
CA VAL A 156 4.73 17.77 -7.90
C VAL A 156 3.39 17.69 -8.63
N PRO A 157 3.07 18.64 -9.53
CA PRO A 157 1.83 18.61 -10.30
C PRO A 157 1.73 17.35 -11.18
N MET A 158 0.51 16.80 -11.31
CA MET A 158 0.25 15.61 -12.09
C MET A 158 0.71 15.71 -13.55
N ASP A 159 0.57 16.88 -14.18
CA ASP A 159 1.00 17.10 -15.56
C ASP A 159 2.53 16.90 -15.73
N GLU A 160 3.34 17.29 -14.74
CA GLU A 160 4.79 17.09 -14.77
C GLU A 160 5.17 15.61 -14.60
N ILE A 161 4.47 14.89 -13.72
CA ILE A 161 4.66 13.46 -13.54
C ILE A 161 4.31 12.71 -14.83
N MET A 162 3.17 13.04 -15.46
CA MET A 162 2.75 12.41 -16.72
C MET A 162 3.75 12.69 -17.85
N THR A 163 4.29 13.90 -17.95
CA THR A 163 5.33 14.25 -18.93
C THR A 163 6.60 13.41 -18.70
N THR A 164 7.00 13.23 -17.44
CA THR A 164 8.17 12.42 -17.10
C THR A 164 7.95 10.94 -17.46
N ILE A 165 6.76 10.39 -17.18
CA ILE A 165 6.40 9.03 -17.55
C ILE A 165 6.41 8.87 -19.08
N GLU A 166 5.78 9.80 -19.81
CA GLU A 166 5.73 9.81 -21.29
C GLU A 166 7.14 9.69 -21.89
N GLN A 167 8.08 10.52 -21.41
CA GLN A 167 9.46 10.55 -21.87
C GLN A 167 10.24 9.28 -21.47
N THR A 168 10.03 8.80 -20.24
CA THR A 168 10.78 7.65 -19.68
C THR A 168 10.49 6.36 -20.43
N ILE A 169 9.24 6.13 -20.80
CA ILE A 169 8.83 4.87 -21.45
C ILE A 169 8.46 5.04 -22.93
N ASN A 170 8.64 6.23 -23.48
CA ASN A 170 8.37 6.54 -24.88
C ASN A 170 6.95 6.09 -25.32
N VAL A 171 5.95 6.58 -24.63
CA VAL A 171 4.53 6.43 -24.93
C VAL A 171 3.93 7.80 -25.19
N ARG A 172 2.70 7.86 -25.68
CA ARG A 172 1.97 9.10 -25.82
C ARG A 172 0.94 9.23 -24.69
N ILE A 173 0.97 10.35 -23.97
CA ILE A 173 -0.01 10.68 -22.92
C ILE A 173 -0.76 11.95 -23.31
N THR A 174 -2.08 11.88 -23.37
CA THR A 174 -2.95 13.02 -23.66
C THR A 174 -3.91 13.27 -22.51
N LYS A 175 -4.29 14.54 -22.33
CA LYS A 175 -5.33 14.92 -21.36
C LYS A 175 -6.63 15.19 -22.10
N GLU A 176 -7.65 14.39 -21.82
CA GLU A 176 -8.93 14.40 -22.51
C GLU A 176 -10.06 14.41 -21.47
N GLU A 177 -10.97 15.37 -21.54
CA GLU A 177 -12.15 15.46 -20.67
C GLU A 177 -11.82 15.35 -19.15
N GLY A 178 -10.65 15.89 -18.72
CA GLY A 178 -10.24 15.88 -17.31
C GLY A 178 -9.54 14.59 -16.83
N ARG A 179 -9.31 13.63 -17.73
CA ARG A 179 -8.55 12.40 -17.48
C ARG A 179 -7.29 12.32 -18.33
N TYR A 180 -6.33 11.49 -17.94
CA TYR A 180 -5.16 11.17 -18.76
C TYR A 180 -5.39 9.86 -19.52
N VAL A 181 -4.94 9.81 -20.77
CA VAL A 181 -5.01 8.63 -21.65
C VAL A 181 -3.61 8.27 -22.10
N ILE A 182 -3.18 7.04 -21.81
CA ILE A 182 -1.86 6.46 -22.17
C ILE A 182 -2.05 5.53 -23.37
N ARG A 183 -1.33 5.83 -24.48
CA ARG A 183 -1.39 5.10 -25.78
C ARG A 183 -0.05 4.52 -26.17
#